data_4e8340e3ecfc35833273dd820747e6ec
#
_entry.id   4e8340e3ecfc35833273dd820747e6ec
#
_cell.length_a   1.000
_cell.length_b   1.000
_cell.length_c   1.000
_cell.angle_alpha   90.00
_cell.angle_beta   90.00
_cell.angle_gamma   90.00
#
_symmetry.space_group_name_H-M   'P 1'
#
loop_
_entity.id
_entity.type
_entity.pdbx_description
1 polymer ?
#
loop_
_entity_poly.entity_id
_entity_poly.type
_entity_poly.pdbx_seq_one_letter_code
_entity_poly.pdbx_strand_id
1 'polypeptide(L)'
;MMSQESMMKKKLENMHLKERIDYGYRKVITMMLIAGLLSVVIIGVLFANMMHYVENVNVADQAVKICRINVNAAARNIREMALNEDTSSYDNYEQTVKRLLSEVDSELQILKKTEVLSDENYEEYATALSDWGKIGYSIIEEIKNGNDENATDAILNNLLMCDKEVIEV
;
A
#
# COMPACT_ATOMS: atom_id res chain seq x y z
N MET A 1 -50.39 5.35 -33.36
CA MET A 1 -48.98 4.97 -33.40
C MET A 1 -48.89 3.46 -33.24
N MET A 2 -48.63 2.69 -34.31
CA MET A 2 -48.47 1.22 -34.17
C MET A 2 -47.17 0.92 -33.41
N SER A 3 -47.28 0.08 -32.37
CA SER A 3 -46.13 -0.37 -31.60
C SER A 3 -45.13 -1.11 -32.51
N GLN A 4 -43.80 -0.94 -32.28
CA GLN A 4 -42.76 -1.66 -33.01
C GLN A 4 -42.96 -3.18 -32.99
N GLU A 5 -43.56 -3.70 -31.94
CA GLU A 5 -43.95 -5.09 -31.77
C GLU A 5 -45.00 -5.55 -32.80
N SER A 6 -46.01 -4.72 -33.09
CA SER A 6 -47.06 -4.98 -34.06
C SER A 6 -46.54 -5.01 -35.49
N MET A 7 -45.59 -4.14 -35.83
CA MET A 7 -44.93 -4.14 -37.14
C MET A 7 -44.04 -5.38 -37.34
N MET A 8 -43.33 -5.80 -36.29
CA MET A 8 -42.48 -6.97 -36.33
C MET A 8 -43.27 -8.27 -36.46
N LYS A 9 -44.40 -8.39 -35.75
CA LYS A 9 -45.36 -9.52 -35.91
C LYS A 9 -45.86 -9.63 -37.31
N LYS A 10 -46.34 -8.53 -37.93
CA LYS A 10 -46.87 -8.49 -39.30
C LYS A 10 -45.81 -8.84 -40.35
N LYS A 11 -44.55 -8.48 -40.13
CA LYS A 11 -43.42 -8.83 -41.00
C LYS A 11 -43.08 -10.32 -40.92
N LEU A 12 -43.13 -10.90 -39.73
CA LEU A 12 -42.93 -12.32 -39.50
C LEU A 12 -44.04 -13.20 -40.07
N GLU A 13 -45.32 -12.76 -40.05
CA GLU A 13 -46.44 -13.50 -40.60
C GLU A 13 -46.39 -13.66 -42.12
N ASN A 14 -45.80 -12.71 -42.84
CA ASN A 14 -45.67 -12.71 -44.29
C ASN A 14 -44.45 -13.42 -44.86
N MET A 15 -43.55 -13.97 -43.99
CA MET A 15 -42.35 -14.67 -44.39
C MET A 15 -42.59 -16.18 -44.57
N HIS A 16 -41.95 -16.83 -45.56
CA HIS A 16 -41.89 -18.28 -45.66
C HIS A 16 -41.21 -18.91 -44.45
N LEU A 17 -41.58 -20.13 -44.10
CA LEU A 17 -41.07 -20.83 -42.90
C LEU A 17 -39.55 -20.83 -42.84
N LYS A 18 -38.87 -21.05 -43.95
CA LYS A 18 -37.42 -21.05 -44.08
C LYS A 18 -36.80 -19.68 -43.73
N GLU A 19 -37.41 -18.61 -44.20
CA GLU A 19 -36.96 -17.23 -43.95
C GLU A 19 -37.15 -16.84 -42.49
N ARG A 20 -38.20 -17.30 -41.83
CA ARG A 20 -38.49 -17.09 -40.41
C ARG A 20 -37.41 -17.76 -39.55
N ILE A 21 -37.03 -18.99 -39.87
CA ILE A 21 -35.98 -19.75 -39.18
C ILE A 21 -34.64 -19.04 -39.36
N ASP A 22 -34.28 -18.64 -40.56
CA ASP A 22 -33.03 -17.97 -40.90
C ASP A 22 -32.92 -16.60 -40.18
N TYR A 23 -34.02 -15.84 -40.15
CA TYR A 23 -34.08 -14.58 -39.40
C TYR A 23 -33.89 -14.78 -37.91
N GLY A 24 -34.54 -15.79 -37.33
CA GLY A 24 -34.38 -16.15 -35.90
C GLY A 24 -32.95 -16.54 -35.57
N TYR A 25 -32.34 -17.36 -36.40
CA TYR A 25 -30.94 -17.80 -36.25
C TYR A 25 -29.94 -16.62 -36.31
N ARG A 26 -30.10 -15.75 -37.31
CA ARG A 26 -29.24 -14.55 -37.44
C ARG A 26 -29.36 -13.63 -36.24
N LYS A 27 -30.58 -13.45 -35.73
CA LYS A 27 -30.81 -12.62 -34.53
C LYS A 27 -30.15 -13.19 -33.29
N VAL A 28 -30.23 -14.50 -33.08
CA VAL A 28 -29.58 -15.18 -31.95
C VAL A 28 -28.06 -15.09 -32.06
N ILE A 29 -27.51 -15.36 -33.26
CA ILE A 29 -26.06 -15.24 -33.49
C ILE A 29 -25.58 -13.81 -33.23
N THR A 30 -26.30 -12.80 -33.73
CA THR A 30 -25.94 -11.40 -33.52
C THR A 30 -25.98 -11.03 -32.03
N MET A 31 -26.97 -11.48 -31.27
CA MET A 31 -27.05 -11.26 -29.82
C MET A 31 -25.92 -11.96 -29.09
N MET A 32 -25.55 -13.19 -29.47
CA MET A 32 -24.42 -13.91 -28.91
C MET A 32 -23.08 -13.20 -29.16
N LEU A 33 -22.89 -12.68 -30.39
CA LEU A 33 -21.67 -11.93 -30.72
C LEU A 33 -21.58 -10.62 -29.92
N ILE A 34 -22.68 -9.89 -29.78
CA ILE A 34 -22.73 -8.66 -28.98
C ILE A 34 -22.41 -8.98 -27.51
N ALA A 35 -23.06 -10.02 -26.94
CA ALA A 35 -22.82 -10.44 -25.57
C ALA A 35 -21.37 -10.88 -25.34
N GLY A 36 -20.78 -11.63 -26.29
CA GLY A 36 -19.39 -12.04 -26.25
C GLY A 36 -18.42 -10.85 -26.28
N LEU A 37 -18.63 -9.89 -27.17
CA LEU A 37 -17.81 -8.67 -27.23
C LEU A 37 -17.92 -7.84 -25.94
N LEU A 38 -19.12 -7.66 -25.40
CA LEU A 38 -19.31 -6.97 -24.12
C LEU A 38 -18.58 -7.67 -22.98
N SER A 39 -18.63 -9.00 -22.92
CA SER A 39 -17.92 -9.78 -21.91
C SER A 39 -16.42 -9.57 -21.98
N VAL A 40 -15.82 -9.57 -23.17
CA VAL A 40 -14.37 -9.32 -23.36
C VAL A 40 -13.98 -7.91 -22.89
N VAL A 41 -14.80 -6.90 -23.20
CA VAL A 41 -14.56 -5.52 -22.76
C VAL A 41 -14.61 -5.42 -21.24
N ILE A 42 -15.63 -6.00 -20.60
CA ILE A 42 -15.79 -5.99 -19.14
C ILE A 42 -14.60 -6.66 -18.47
N ILE A 43 -14.20 -7.85 -18.95
CA ILE A 43 -13.03 -8.57 -18.41
C ILE A 43 -11.75 -7.75 -18.57
N GLY A 44 -11.54 -7.10 -19.71
CA GLY A 44 -10.39 -6.24 -19.96
C GLY A 44 -10.32 -5.05 -19.00
N VAL A 45 -11.44 -4.38 -18.74
CA VAL A 45 -11.51 -3.26 -17.79
C VAL A 45 -11.26 -3.73 -16.35
N LEU A 46 -11.87 -4.85 -15.95
CA LEU A 46 -11.65 -5.43 -14.62
C LEU A 46 -10.18 -5.84 -14.41
N PHE A 47 -9.56 -6.45 -15.43
CA PHE A 47 -8.16 -6.85 -15.37
C PHE A 47 -7.22 -5.63 -15.24
N ALA A 48 -7.46 -4.57 -16.02
CA ALA A 48 -6.67 -3.34 -15.94
C ALA A 48 -6.77 -2.69 -14.54
N ASN A 49 -7.98 -2.60 -13.98
CA ASN A 49 -8.18 -2.06 -12.63
C ASN A 49 -7.50 -2.94 -11.56
N MET A 50 -7.57 -4.26 -11.69
CA MET A 50 -6.92 -5.19 -10.78
C MET A 50 -5.39 -5.07 -10.82
N MET A 51 -4.80 -4.96 -12.01
CA MET A 51 -3.34 -4.77 -12.15
C MET A 51 -2.87 -3.49 -11.47
N HIS A 52 -3.56 -2.37 -11.69
CA HIS A 52 -3.25 -1.09 -11.06
C HIS A 52 -3.31 -1.18 -9.52
N TYR A 53 -4.33 -1.87 -9.00
CA TYR A 53 -4.46 -2.08 -7.55
C TYR A 53 -3.33 -2.95 -6.99
N VAL A 54 -2.99 -4.05 -7.65
CA VAL A 54 -1.92 -4.97 -7.22
C VAL A 54 -0.55 -4.27 -7.23
N GLU A 55 -0.26 -3.46 -8.24
CA GLU A 55 0.99 -2.68 -8.30
C GLU A 55 1.10 -1.70 -7.13
N ASN A 56 0.06 -0.95 -6.82
CA ASN A 56 0.07 0.01 -5.70
C ASN A 56 0.21 -0.70 -4.34
N VAL A 57 -0.48 -1.81 -4.13
CA VAL A 57 -0.38 -2.60 -2.89
C VAL A 57 1.03 -3.16 -2.71
N ASN A 58 1.68 -3.66 -3.76
CA ASN A 58 3.05 -4.14 -3.67
C ASN A 58 4.04 -3.03 -3.31
N VAL A 59 3.88 -1.84 -3.89
CA VAL A 59 4.72 -0.68 -3.58
C VAL A 59 4.51 -0.24 -2.13
N ALA A 60 3.27 -0.19 -1.66
CA ALA A 60 2.95 0.13 -0.26
C ALA A 60 3.54 -0.89 0.71
N ASP A 61 3.39 -2.19 0.44
CA ASP A 61 3.96 -3.27 1.25
C ASP A 61 5.49 -3.18 1.34
N GLN A 62 6.17 -2.88 0.23
CA GLN A 62 7.61 -2.67 0.21
C GLN A 62 8.01 -1.45 1.05
N ALA A 63 7.33 -0.32 0.92
CA ALA A 63 7.61 0.89 1.68
C ALA A 63 7.49 0.63 3.19
N VAL A 64 6.41 -0.01 3.63
CA VAL A 64 6.22 -0.39 5.06
C VAL A 64 7.32 -1.34 5.53
N LYS A 65 7.70 -2.34 4.74
CA LYS A 65 8.81 -3.26 5.09
C LYS A 65 10.14 -2.54 5.24
N ILE A 66 10.46 -1.61 4.33
CA ILE A 66 11.70 -0.83 4.39
C ILE A 66 11.69 0.08 5.62
N CYS A 67 10.57 0.76 5.91
CA CYS A 67 10.41 1.55 7.13
C CYS A 67 10.74 0.70 8.37
N ARG A 68 10.14 -0.48 8.50
CA ARG A 68 10.36 -1.39 9.62
C ARG A 68 11.80 -1.88 9.72
N ILE A 69 12.43 -2.21 8.60
CA ILE A 69 13.85 -2.62 8.56
C ILE A 69 14.75 -1.48 9.04
N ASN A 70 14.54 -0.26 8.56
CA ASN A 70 15.35 0.90 8.89
C ASN A 70 15.18 1.33 10.36
N VAL A 71 13.95 1.32 10.89
CA VAL A 71 13.68 1.57 12.31
C VAL A 71 14.39 0.54 13.19
N ASN A 72 14.30 -0.76 12.87
CA ASN A 72 14.99 -1.80 13.60
C ASN A 72 16.52 -1.67 13.52
N ALA A 73 17.05 -1.27 12.36
CA ALA A 73 18.48 -1.02 12.20
C ALA A 73 18.92 0.22 12.99
N ALA A 74 18.12 1.29 13.03
CA ALA A 74 18.38 2.48 13.83
C ALA A 74 18.36 2.13 15.34
N ALA A 75 17.36 1.38 15.81
CA ALA A 75 17.27 0.91 17.18
C ALA A 75 18.50 0.08 17.60
N ARG A 76 19.00 -0.79 16.71
CA ARG A 76 20.21 -1.56 16.95
C ARG A 76 21.45 -0.66 17.06
N ASN A 77 21.59 0.33 16.17
CA ASN A 77 22.72 1.26 16.23
C ASN A 77 22.71 2.10 17.52
N ILE A 78 21.55 2.53 17.99
CA ILE A 78 21.40 3.25 19.27
C ILE A 78 21.85 2.35 20.44
N ARG A 79 21.43 1.08 20.45
CA ARG A 79 21.87 0.11 21.47
C ARG A 79 23.38 -0.17 21.44
N GLU A 80 23.93 -0.37 20.24
CA GLU A 80 25.37 -0.57 20.08
C GLU A 80 26.16 0.65 20.57
N MET A 81 25.66 1.86 20.28
CA MET A 81 26.24 3.11 20.79
C MET A 81 26.22 3.17 22.33
N ALA A 82 25.11 2.79 22.97
CA ALA A 82 24.99 2.77 24.43
C ALA A 82 25.89 1.73 25.11
N LEU A 83 26.20 0.62 24.43
CA LEU A 83 27.04 -0.45 24.92
C LEU A 83 28.55 -0.24 24.61
N ASN A 84 28.87 0.76 23.80
CA ASN A 84 30.24 0.99 23.35
C ASN A 84 30.94 2.02 24.25
N GLU A 85 32.00 1.59 24.92
CA GLU A 85 32.83 2.46 25.76
C GLU A 85 33.68 3.45 24.94
N ASP A 86 33.90 3.18 23.63
CA ASP A 86 34.65 4.06 22.74
C ASP A 86 33.77 5.18 22.16
N THR A 87 33.85 6.33 22.83
CA THR A 87 33.12 7.53 22.44
C THR A 87 33.51 8.09 21.06
N SER A 88 34.69 7.72 20.52
CA SER A 88 35.13 8.17 19.20
C SER A 88 34.24 7.66 18.04
N SER A 89 33.50 6.59 18.28
CA SER A 89 32.59 5.98 17.30
C SER A 89 31.17 6.55 17.34
N TYR A 90 30.82 7.36 18.34
CA TYR A 90 29.44 7.87 18.56
C TYR A 90 28.90 8.67 17.37
N ASP A 91 29.72 9.52 16.76
CA ASP A 91 29.31 10.30 15.60
C ASP A 91 28.99 9.43 14.40
N ASN A 92 29.62 8.28 14.23
CA ASN A 92 29.35 7.33 13.17
C ASN A 92 27.98 6.63 13.38
N TYR A 93 27.69 6.23 14.63
CA TYR A 93 26.36 5.68 14.98
C TYR A 93 25.25 6.70 14.74
N GLU A 94 25.42 7.94 15.21
CA GLU A 94 24.46 9.01 15.02
C GLU A 94 24.21 9.28 13.53
N GLN A 95 25.24 9.39 12.70
CA GLN A 95 25.11 9.59 11.26
C GLN A 95 24.36 8.42 10.59
N THR A 96 24.64 7.19 11.03
CA THR A 96 23.94 6.01 10.52
C THR A 96 22.45 6.06 10.87
N VAL A 97 22.09 6.40 12.10
CA VAL A 97 20.71 6.57 12.53
C VAL A 97 20.02 7.68 11.73
N LYS A 98 20.66 8.83 11.54
CA LYS A 98 20.12 9.94 10.72
C LYS A 98 19.82 9.49 9.29
N ARG A 99 20.71 8.75 8.66
CA ARG A 99 20.52 8.22 7.31
C ARG A 99 19.34 7.26 7.26
N LEU A 100 19.25 6.31 8.19
CA LEU A 100 18.16 5.34 8.26
C LEU A 100 16.80 6.01 8.45
N LEU A 101 16.70 7.02 9.31
CA LEU A 101 15.45 7.77 9.51
C LEU A 101 15.10 8.62 8.29
N SER A 102 16.07 9.19 7.60
CA SER A 102 15.82 9.90 6.32
C SER A 102 15.29 8.95 5.22
N GLU A 103 15.74 7.70 5.21
CA GLU A 103 15.19 6.67 4.33
C GLU A 103 13.73 6.32 4.70
N VAL A 104 13.40 6.25 6.00
CA VAL A 104 12.02 6.09 6.49
C VAL A 104 11.12 7.22 5.98
N ASP A 105 11.55 8.46 6.10
CA ASP A 105 10.78 9.62 5.59
C ASP A 105 10.54 9.53 4.08
N SER A 106 11.52 9.05 3.33
CA SER A 106 11.41 8.85 1.89
C SER A 106 10.38 7.77 1.54
N GLU A 107 10.41 6.66 2.26
CA GLU A 107 9.45 5.55 2.07
C GLU A 107 8.02 5.94 2.49
N LEU A 108 7.86 6.75 3.54
CA LEU A 108 6.57 7.31 3.92
C LEU A 108 5.96 8.17 2.79
N GLN A 109 6.78 8.95 2.08
CA GLN A 109 6.31 9.70 0.92
C GLN A 109 5.88 8.79 -0.25
N ILE A 110 6.58 7.67 -0.44
CA ILE A 110 6.19 6.66 -1.42
C ILE A 110 4.87 6.03 -1.01
N LEU A 111 4.73 5.61 0.25
CA LEU A 111 3.51 5.02 0.81
C LEU A 111 2.31 5.95 0.62
N LYS A 112 2.46 7.25 0.90
CA LYS A 112 1.40 8.25 0.71
C LYS A 112 0.91 8.31 -0.73
N LYS A 113 1.81 8.19 -1.71
CA LYS A 113 1.47 8.25 -3.14
C LYS A 113 0.72 7.03 -3.65
N THR A 114 0.78 5.90 -2.93
CA THR A 114 0.06 4.68 -3.34
C THR A 114 -1.44 4.76 -3.08
N GLU A 115 -1.87 5.66 -2.19
CA GLU A 115 -3.27 5.80 -1.76
C GLU A 115 -3.92 4.48 -1.27
N VAL A 116 -3.08 3.53 -0.83
CA VAL A 116 -3.55 2.22 -0.32
C VAL A 116 -4.10 2.36 1.10
N LEU A 117 -3.47 3.19 1.92
CA LEU A 117 -3.95 3.52 3.26
C LEU A 117 -4.91 4.70 3.20
N SER A 118 -5.90 4.71 4.10
CA SER A 118 -6.68 5.92 4.35
C SER A 118 -5.79 7.04 4.90
N ASP A 119 -6.17 8.30 4.69
CA ASP A 119 -5.41 9.43 5.22
C ASP A 119 -5.23 9.32 6.75
N GLU A 120 -6.24 8.85 7.48
CA GLU A 120 -6.19 8.65 8.93
C GLU A 120 -5.14 7.61 9.33
N ASN A 121 -5.16 6.43 8.73
CA ASN A 121 -4.19 5.36 9.00
C ASN A 121 -2.77 5.75 8.60
N TYR A 122 -2.62 6.49 7.48
CA TYR A 122 -1.32 7.00 7.05
C TYR A 122 -0.76 8.00 8.08
N GLU A 123 -1.54 8.98 8.51
CA GLU A 123 -1.09 9.99 9.48
C GLU A 123 -0.79 9.37 10.85
N GLU A 124 -1.54 8.37 11.30
CA GLU A 124 -1.26 7.62 12.51
C GLU A 124 0.11 6.91 12.41
N TYR A 125 0.33 6.16 11.33
CA TYR A 125 1.59 5.46 11.07
C TYR A 125 2.78 6.41 10.95
N ALA A 126 2.65 7.49 10.19
CA ALA A 126 3.69 8.51 10.01
C ALA A 126 4.04 9.22 11.32
N THR A 127 3.01 9.52 12.14
CA THR A 127 3.19 10.15 13.46
C THR A 127 3.96 9.20 14.39
N ALA A 128 3.56 7.94 14.46
CA ALA A 128 4.24 6.93 15.29
C ALA A 128 5.73 6.80 14.94
N LEU A 129 6.07 6.75 13.64
CA LEU A 129 7.46 6.69 13.18
C LEU A 129 8.25 7.99 13.49
N SER A 130 7.62 9.15 13.33
CA SER A 130 8.22 10.45 13.67
C SER A 130 8.51 10.56 15.17
N ASP A 131 7.58 10.15 16.01
CA ASP A 131 7.74 10.18 17.46
C ASP A 131 8.78 9.19 17.93
N TRP A 132 8.85 8.01 17.32
CA TRP A 132 9.94 7.06 17.54
C TRP A 132 11.31 7.70 17.19
N GLY A 133 11.41 8.40 16.06
CA GLY A 133 12.64 9.10 15.67
C GLY A 133 13.07 10.14 16.69
N LYS A 134 12.15 10.96 17.22
CA LYS A 134 12.42 11.96 18.27
C LYS A 134 12.95 11.30 19.53
N ILE A 135 12.34 10.20 19.96
CA ILE A 135 12.79 9.42 21.12
C ILE A 135 14.20 8.87 20.87
N GLY A 136 14.46 8.33 19.68
CA GLY A 136 15.78 7.84 19.30
C GLY A 136 16.86 8.91 19.40
N TYR A 137 16.59 10.12 18.92
CA TYR A 137 17.54 11.25 19.06
C TYR A 137 17.73 11.68 20.50
N SER A 138 16.68 11.71 21.32
CA SER A 138 16.81 12.02 22.74
C SER A 138 17.71 11.02 23.46
N ILE A 139 17.60 9.74 23.14
CA ILE A 139 18.48 8.69 23.71
C ILE A 139 19.94 8.90 23.28
N ILE A 140 20.18 9.22 22.01
CA ILE A 140 21.54 9.52 21.50
C ILE A 140 22.16 10.70 22.27
N GLU A 141 21.38 11.75 22.54
CA GLU A 141 21.85 12.90 23.32
C GLU A 141 22.19 12.51 24.75
N GLU A 142 21.36 11.69 25.43
CA GLU A 142 21.67 11.21 26.80
C GLU A 142 22.96 10.37 26.84
N ILE A 143 23.16 9.47 25.86
CA ILE A 143 24.39 8.70 25.75
C ILE A 143 25.62 9.63 25.57
N LYS A 144 25.53 10.61 24.69
CA LYS A 144 26.61 11.58 24.43
C LYS A 144 26.93 12.43 25.65
N ASN A 145 25.97 12.69 26.51
CA ASN A 145 26.11 13.43 27.76
C ASN A 145 26.63 12.58 28.94
N GLY A 146 26.85 11.27 28.76
CA GLY A 146 27.31 10.35 29.78
C GLY A 146 26.27 9.95 30.82
N ASN A 147 24.98 10.05 30.46
CA ASN A 147 23.84 9.67 31.31
C ASN A 147 23.38 8.23 31.02
N ASP A 148 24.33 7.27 31.06
CA ASP A 148 24.11 5.89 30.56
C ASP A 148 22.99 5.15 31.28
N GLU A 149 22.75 5.44 32.57
CA GLU A 149 21.69 4.80 33.37
C GLU A 149 20.29 5.24 32.86
N ASN A 150 20.10 6.53 32.62
CA ASN A 150 18.85 7.08 32.08
C ASN A 150 18.64 6.66 30.61
N ALA A 151 19.72 6.58 29.81
CA ALA A 151 19.67 6.14 28.45
C ALA A 151 19.27 4.65 28.36
N THR A 152 19.80 3.81 29.23
CA THR A 152 19.48 2.37 29.29
C THR A 152 18.01 2.15 29.66
N ASP A 153 17.48 2.85 30.65
CA ASP A 153 16.08 2.77 31.03
C ASP A 153 15.14 3.30 29.94
N ALA A 154 15.50 4.38 29.27
CA ALA A 154 14.75 4.92 28.14
C ALA A 154 14.75 3.95 26.96
N ILE A 155 15.87 3.31 26.63
CA ILE A 155 15.97 2.28 25.59
C ILE A 155 15.04 1.10 25.92
N LEU A 156 15.09 0.62 27.17
CA LEU A 156 14.28 -0.54 27.57
C LEU A 156 12.78 -0.25 27.50
N ASN A 157 12.35 0.91 27.97
CA ASN A 157 10.94 1.30 28.01
C ASN A 157 10.38 1.66 26.62
N ASN A 158 11.17 2.34 25.78
CA ASN A 158 10.70 2.78 24.47
C ASN A 158 10.77 1.69 23.39
N LEU A 159 11.72 0.76 23.48
CA LEU A 159 11.75 -0.41 22.58
C LEU A 159 10.56 -1.35 22.81
N LEU A 160 10.11 -1.48 24.05
CA LEU A 160 8.90 -2.27 24.38
C LEU A 160 7.62 -1.63 23.88
N MET A 161 7.56 -0.30 23.77
CA MET A 161 6.42 0.42 23.23
C MET A 161 6.37 0.33 21.69
N CYS A 162 7.50 0.48 21.00
CA CYS A 162 7.57 0.36 19.53
C CYS A 162 7.23 -1.04 19.03
N ASP A 163 7.63 -2.10 19.73
CA ASP A 163 7.27 -3.47 19.35
C ASP A 163 5.76 -3.73 19.43
N LYS A 164 5.02 -3.01 20.27
CA LYS A 164 3.57 -3.16 20.37
C LYS A 164 2.81 -2.36 19.32
N GLU A 165 3.20 -1.11 19.09
CA GLU A 165 2.46 -0.21 18.17
C GLU A 165 2.76 -0.49 16.68
N VAL A 166 3.97 -0.94 16.35
CA VAL A 166 4.37 -1.24 14.96
C VAL A 166 3.96 -2.64 14.50
N ILE A 167 3.63 -3.56 15.42
CA ILE A 167 3.24 -4.95 15.10
C ILE A 167 1.71 -5.12 15.02
N GLU A 168 0.92 -4.24 15.62
CA GLU A 168 -0.55 -4.36 15.65
C GLU A 168 -1.27 -3.59 14.52
N VAL A 169 -0.54 -2.90 13.60
CA VAL A 169 -1.06 -2.30 12.37
C VAL A 169 -0.72 -3.20 11.18
#